data_1997d6b30a6f98712eee5896f8e9193b
#
_entry.id   1997d6b30a6f98712eee5896f8e9193b
#
_cell.length_a   1.000
_cell.length_b   1.000
_cell.length_c   1.000
_cell.angle_alpha   90.00
_cell.angle_beta   90.00
_cell.angle_gamma   90.00
#
_symmetry.space_group_name_H-M   'P 1'
#
loop_
_entity.id
_entity.type
_entity.pdbx_description
1 polymer ?
#
loop_
_entity_poly.entity_id
_entity_poly.type
_entity_poly.pdbx_seq_one_letter_code
_entity_poly.pdbx_strand_id
1 'polypeptide(L)'
;MDDWGKWRLNLAVIDINQFKNLQLQGGFIITDIELTDAPIVDAIGREAIAQTSAIAREFRLIIRSGLNEEELSITLYHEILEAASVAIANPPAGVMDFNEADFERAAHNAHDRWGNASPANLNLLVQFHGFRGQ
;
A
#
# COMPACT_ATOMS: atom_id res chain seq x y z
N MET A 1 -20.19 26.91 8.16
CA MET A 1 -19.63 26.68 8.07
C MET A 1 -19.14 25.86 7.99
N ASP A 2 -18.83 25.57 7.60
CA ASP A 2 -18.40 24.70 7.55
C ASP A 2 -17.13 24.53 7.53
N ASP A 3 -16.37 25.11 8.22
CA ASP A 3 -15.09 24.85 8.50
C ASP A 3 -14.89 23.53 8.99
N TRP A 4 -15.84 22.90 9.66
CA TRP A 4 -15.60 21.62 10.13
C TRP A 4 -15.69 20.58 9.12
N GLY A 5 -16.34 20.72 8.03
CA GLY A 5 -16.25 19.76 6.96
C GLY A 5 -14.93 19.81 6.32
N LYS A 6 -14.42 21.01 6.10
CA LYS A 6 -13.14 21.20 5.53
C LYS A 6 -12.05 20.67 6.42
N TRP A 7 -12.17 20.91 7.69
CA TRP A 7 -11.22 20.46 8.66
C TRP A 7 -11.16 18.94 8.68
N ARG A 8 -12.31 18.32 8.61
CA ARG A 8 -12.37 16.88 8.59
C ARG A 8 -11.74 16.29 7.34
N LEU A 9 -11.94 16.92 6.22
CA LEU A 9 -11.31 16.45 4.99
C LEU A 9 -9.80 16.52 5.07
N ASN A 10 -9.28 17.58 5.70
CA ASN A 10 -7.83 17.68 5.84
C ASN A 10 -7.25 16.55 6.68
N LEU A 11 -7.99 16.08 7.66
CA LEU A 11 -7.53 14.97 8.47
C LEU A 11 -7.54 13.67 7.69
N ALA A 12 -8.36 13.59 6.64
CA ALA A 12 -8.47 12.39 5.85
C ALA A 12 -7.50 12.32 4.69
N VAL A 13 -6.80 13.41 4.39
CA VAL A 13 -5.90 13.46 3.25
C VAL A 13 -4.66 12.61 3.50
N ILE A 14 -4.31 11.80 2.51
CA ILE A 14 -3.10 10.99 2.57
C ILE A 14 -1.93 11.82 2.06
N ASP A 15 -0.91 11.96 2.89
CA ASP A 15 0.31 12.65 2.50
C ASP A 15 1.32 11.61 2.04
N ILE A 16 1.54 11.57 0.75
CA ILE A 16 2.41 10.59 0.12
C ILE A 16 3.83 10.65 0.68
N ASN A 17 4.27 11.83 1.11
CA ASN A 17 5.64 11.97 1.62
C ASN A 17 5.88 11.25 2.91
N GLN A 18 4.83 10.90 3.65
CA GLN A 18 4.97 10.13 4.88
C GLN A 18 5.48 8.72 4.63
N PHE A 19 5.34 8.23 3.39
CA PHE A 19 5.70 6.87 3.07
C PHE A 19 7.11 6.72 2.52
N LYS A 20 7.80 7.84 2.27
CA LYS A 20 9.17 7.77 1.75
C LYS A 20 10.12 7.43 2.88
N ASN A 21 11.01 6.49 2.62
CA ASN A 21 11.98 6.00 3.60
C ASN A 21 11.29 5.45 4.86
N LEU A 22 10.15 4.84 4.68
CA LEU A 22 9.36 4.32 5.78
C LEU A 22 9.74 2.88 6.06
N GLN A 23 10.12 2.60 7.31
CA GLN A 23 10.42 1.24 7.74
C GLN A 23 9.17 0.58 8.27
N LEU A 24 8.97 -0.66 7.86
CA LEU A 24 7.81 -1.44 8.25
C LEU A 24 8.26 -2.68 9.03
N GLN A 25 7.33 -3.29 9.74
CA GLN A 25 7.58 -4.55 10.42
C GLN A 25 8.05 -5.59 9.39
N GLY A 26 8.89 -6.51 9.83
CA GLY A 26 9.41 -7.53 8.94
C GLY A 26 10.69 -7.13 8.20
N GLY A 27 11.21 -5.96 8.51
CA GLY A 27 12.43 -5.48 7.89
C GLY A 27 12.23 -4.85 6.52
N PHE A 28 10.99 -4.58 6.13
CA PHE A 28 10.70 -3.94 4.85
C PHE A 28 10.90 -2.43 4.95
N ILE A 29 11.23 -1.81 3.83
CA ILE A 29 11.33 -0.36 3.76
C ILE A 29 10.77 0.12 2.44
N ILE A 30 9.94 1.15 2.49
CA ILE A 30 9.50 1.84 1.28
C ILE A 30 10.55 2.91 1.03
N THR A 31 11.37 2.71 0.00
CA THR A 31 12.45 3.65 -0.29
C THR A 31 11.97 4.84 -1.06
N ASP A 32 10.94 4.66 -1.89
CA ASP A 32 10.39 5.77 -2.63
C ASP A 32 8.96 5.45 -3.06
N ILE A 33 8.20 6.51 -3.27
CA ILE A 33 6.84 6.42 -3.76
C ILE A 33 6.57 7.69 -4.54
N GLU A 34 6.00 7.56 -5.72
CA GLU A 34 5.70 8.73 -6.53
C GLU A 34 4.37 8.58 -7.25
N LEU A 35 3.73 9.70 -7.51
CA LEU A 35 2.53 9.75 -8.32
C LEU A 35 2.93 10.13 -9.74
N THR A 36 2.30 9.54 -10.73
CA THR A 36 2.62 9.80 -12.11
C THR A 36 1.36 9.99 -12.94
N ASP A 37 1.43 10.93 -13.89
CA ASP A 37 0.37 11.10 -14.86
C ASP A 37 0.57 10.19 -16.07
N ALA A 38 1.76 9.61 -16.19
CA ALA A 38 2.05 8.72 -17.32
C ALA A 38 1.36 7.39 -17.12
N PRO A 39 1.00 6.71 -18.21
CA PRO A 39 0.39 5.38 -18.08
C PRO A 39 1.35 4.39 -17.42
N ILE A 40 0.82 3.55 -16.56
CA ILE A 40 1.56 2.45 -15.96
C ILE A 40 1.08 1.20 -16.68
N VAL A 41 2.02 0.43 -17.22
CA VAL A 41 1.68 -0.74 -18.03
C VAL A 41 2.34 -1.97 -17.40
N ASP A 42 1.56 -3.03 -17.22
CA ASP A 42 2.08 -4.24 -16.63
C ASP A 42 2.85 -5.07 -17.67
N ALA A 43 3.36 -6.23 -17.24
CA ALA A 43 4.23 -7.05 -18.07
C ALA A 43 3.57 -7.55 -19.34
N ILE A 44 2.26 -7.62 -19.38
CA ILE A 44 1.55 -8.08 -20.55
C ILE A 44 0.85 -6.95 -21.30
N GLY A 45 1.22 -5.71 -20.99
CA GLY A 45 0.76 -4.55 -21.74
C GLY A 45 -0.55 -3.96 -21.29
N ARG A 46 -1.09 -4.37 -20.14
CA ARG A 46 -2.34 -3.83 -19.63
C ARG A 46 -2.07 -2.63 -18.74
N GLU A 47 -2.98 -1.66 -18.78
CA GLU A 47 -2.87 -0.49 -17.94
C GLU A 47 -3.14 -0.85 -16.49
N ALA A 48 -2.32 -0.31 -15.58
CA ALA A 48 -2.44 -0.56 -14.16
C ALA A 48 -2.54 0.75 -13.40
N ILE A 49 -3.04 0.67 -12.18
CA ILE A 49 -3.15 1.84 -11.31
C ILE A 49 -1.84 2.10 -10.58
N ALA A 50 -1.09 1.04 -10.32
CA ALA A 50 0.16 1.15 -9.56
C ALA A 50 1.11 0.04 -9.95
N GLN A 51 2.37 0.25 -9.65
CA GLN A 51 3.40 -0.75 -9.87
C GLN A 51 4.40 -0.66 -8.72
N THR A 52 4.74 -1.80 -8.14
CA THR A 52 5.72 -1.87 -7.08
C THR A 52 6.89 -2.71 -7.52
N SER A 53 8.09 -2.16 -7.34
CA SER A 53 9.32 -2.91 -7.54
C SER A 53 9.85 -3.29 -6.17
N ALA A 54 10.16 -4.57 -5.98
CA ALA A 54 10.74 -5.03 -4.73
C ALA A 54 12.11 -5.62 -5.02
N ILE A 55 13.14 -5.06 -4.42
CA ILE A 55 14.48 -5.61 -4.48
C ILE A 55 14.84 -5.96 -3.05
N ALA A 56 14.92 -7.25 -2.77
CA ALA A 56 15.00 -7.76 -1.43
C ALA A 56 13.81 -7.18 -0.65
N ARG A 57 14.04 -6.48 0.46
CA ARG A 57 12.94 -5.93 1.26
C ARG A 57 12.74 -4.44 1.03
N GLU A 58 13.31 -3.91 -0.06
CA GLU A 58 13.17 -2.50 -0.39
C GLU A 58 12.15 -2.32 -1.49
N PHE A 59 11.18 -1.45 -1.28
CA PHE A 59 10.06 -1.26 -2.19
C PHE A 59 10.10 0.14 -2.79
N ARG A 60 9.81 0.21 -4.08
CA ARG A 60 9.57 1.48 -4.76
C ARG A 60 8.22 1.39 -5.42
N LEU A 61 7.39 2.39 -5.17
CA LEU A 61 6.04 2.41 -5.69
C LEU A 61 5.85 3.56 -6.67
N ILE A 62 5.16 3.27 -7.77
CA ILE A 62 4.70 4.28 -8.69
C ILE A 62 3.18 4.13 -8.75
N ILE A 63 2.46 5.21 -8.50
CA ILE A 63 1.01 5.17 -8.42
C ILE A 63 0.46 6.24 -9.34
N ARG A 64 -0.62 5.91 -10.05
CA ARG A 64 -1.27 6.82 -10.93
C ARG A 64 -1.82 8.01 -10.15
N SER A 65 -1.61 9.22 -10.66
CA SER A 65 -2.17 10.39 -10.02
C SER A 65 -3.65 10.48 -10.31
N GLY A 66 -4.36 11.29 -9.54
CA GLY A 66 -5.78 11.50 -9.79
C GLY A 66 -6.71 10.53 -9.09
N LEU A 67 -6.19 9.59 -8.34
CA LEU A 67 -7.04 8.70 -7.54
C LEU A 67 -7.67 9.48 -6.39
N ASN A 68 -8.90 9.15 -6.03
CA ASN A 68 -9.48 9.75 -4.84
C ASN A 68 -8.85 9.11 -3.59
N GLU A 69 -9.17 9.64 -2.43
CA GLU A 69 -8.55 9.20 -1.17
C GLU A 69 -8.76 7.73 -0.88
N GLU A 70 -9.97 7.26 -1.11
CA GLU A 70 -10.27 5.86 -0.86
C GLU A 70 -9.52 4.95 -1.81
N GLU A 71 -9.48 5.30 -3.09
CA GLU A 71 -8.75 4.51 -4.08
C GLU A 71 -7.26 4.47 -3.77
N LEU A 72 -6.70 5.62 -3.39
CA LEU A 72 -5.28 5.69 -3.06
C LEU A 72 -4.99 4.84 -1.82
N SER A 73 -5.84 4.91 -0.81
CA SER A 73 -5.68 4.14 0.41
C SER A 73 -5.67 2.64 0.12
N ILE A 74 -6.68 2.17 -0.61
CA ILE A 74 -6.80 0.75 -0.92
C ILE A 74 -5.61 0.30 -1.78
N THR A 75 -5.18 1.14 -2.73
CA THR A 75 -4.03 0.83 -3.55
C THR A 75 -2.77 0.65 -2.71
N LEU A 76 -2.56 1.53 -1.74
CA LEU A 76 -1.40 1.41 -0.87
C LEU A 76 -1.43 0.12 -0.06
N TYR A 77 -2.56 -0.22 0.52
CA TYR A 77 -2.68 -1.48 1.26
C TYR A 77 -2.41 -2.68 0.35
N HIS A 78 -2.99 -2.67 -0.85
CA HIS A 78 -2.82 -3.77 -1.81
C HIS A 78 -1.35 -3.94 -2.19
N GLU A 79 -0.72 -2.85 -2.62
CA GLU A 79 0.65 -2.91 -3.13
C GLU A 79 1.64 -3.33 -2.06
N ILE A 80 1.47 -2.83 -0.85
CA ILE A 80 2.40 -3.16 0.22
C ILE A 80 2.24 -4.61 0.66
N LEU A 81 1.02 -5.09 0.79
CA LEU A 81 0.83 -6.49 1.19
C LEU A 81 1.38 -7.44 0.14
N GLU A 82 1.12 -7.14 -1.12
CA GLU A 82 1.62 -7.99 -2.20
C GLU A 82 3.14 -7.95 -2.26
N ALA A 83 3.73 -6.76 -2.16
CA ALA A 83 5.18 -6.61 -2.20
C ALA A 83 5.84 -7.39 -1.06
N ALA A 84 5.29 -7.29 0.15
CA ALA A 84 5.83 -8.02 1.29
C ALA A 84 5.76 -9.52 1.05
N SER A 85 4.66 -9.97 0.43
CA SER A 85 4.46 -11.40 0.20
C SER A 85 5.43 -11.98 -0.80
N VAL A 86 5.82 -11.20 -1.82
CA VAL A 86 6.77 -11.70 -2.82
C VAL A 86 8.21 -11.43 -2.47
N ALA A 87 8.46 -10.55 -1.48
CA ALA A 87 9.82 -10.14 -1.14
C ALA A 87 10.58 -11.20 -0.35
N ILE A 88 9.91 -12.16 0.24
CA ILE A 88 10.57 -13.16 1.06
C ILE A 88 10.24 -14.55 0.54
N ALA A 89 11.16 -15.49 0.78
CA ALA A 89 11.04 -16.84 0.22
C ALA A 89 9.88 -17.61 0.84
N ASN A 90 9.62 -17.39 2.12
CA ASN A 90 8.59 -18.12 2.84
C ASN A 90 7.60 -17.15 3.45
N PRO A 91 6.64 -16.64 2.65
CA PRO A 91 5.65 -15.72 3.21
C PRO A 91 4.78 -16.41 4.25
N PRO A 92 4.17 -15.65 5.15
CA PRO A 92 3.28 -16.24 6.16
C PRO A 92 2.17 -17.05 5.50
N ALA A 93 1.74 -18.10 6.19
CA ALA A 93 0.73 -19.01 5.67
C ALA A 93 -0.55 -18.27 5.24
N GLY A 94 -0.88 -17.20 5.94
CA GLY A 94 -2.11 -16.47 5.66
C GLY A 94 -2.14 -15.78 4.30
N VAL A 95 -0.98 -15.53 3.69
CA VAL A 95 -0.94 -14.87 2.37
C VAL A 95 -0.25 -15.72 1.33
N MET A 96 0.25 -16.90 1.70
CA MET A 96 1.06 -17.71 0.82
C MET A 96 0.37 -18.03 -0.50
N ASP A 97 -0.92 -18.28 -0.47
CA ASP A 97 -1.67 -18.66 -1.65
C ASP A 97 -2.56 -17.54 -2.18
N PHE A 98 -2.32 -16.31 -1.77
CA PHE A 98 -3.14 -15.19 -2.23
C PHE A 98 -2.96 -14.96 -3.72
N ASN A 99 -4.08 -14.73 -4.41
CA ASN A 99 -4.05 -14.22 -5.79
C ASN A 99 -4.44 -12.74 -5.75
N GLU A 100 -4.54 -12.12 -6.93
CA GLU A 100 -4.86 -10.69 -7.01
C GLU A 100 -6.16 -10.35 -6.30
N ALA A 101 -7.17 -11.19 -6.46
CA ALA A 101 -8.46 -10.92 -5.82
C ALA A 101 -8.35 -10.98 -4.30
N ASP A 102 -7.50 -11.86 -3.80
CA ASP A 102 -7.30 -11.98 -2.34
C ASP A 102 -6.59 -10.76 -1.79
N PHE A 103 -5.57 -10.27 -2.49
CA PHE A 103 -4.87 -9.05 -2.06
C PHE A 103 -5.81 -7.85 -2.10
N GLU A 104 -6.65 -7.79 -3.13
CA GLU A 104 -7.59 -6.68 -3.26
C GLU A 104 -8.61 -6.73 -2.12
N ARG A 105 -9.12 -7.90 -1.80
CA ARG A 105 -10.06 -8.06 -0.69
C ARG A 105 -9.43 -7.68 0.64
N ALA A 106 -8.19 -8.10 0.85
CA ALA A 106 -7.47 -7.76 2.07
C ALA A 106 -7.27 -6.24 2.17
N ALA A 107 -6.99 -5.59 1.05
CA ALA A 107 -6.81 -4.14 1.03
C ALA A 107 -8.10 -3.41 1.39
N HIS A 108 -9.23 -3.86 0.82
CA HIS A 108 -10.53 -3.27 1.16
C HIS A 108 -10.85 -3.48 2.63
N ASN A 109 -10.58 -4.67 3.15
CA ASN A 109 -10.82 -4.95 4.56
C ASN A 109 -9.95 -4.08 5.46
N ALA A 110 -8.70 -3.83 5.07
CA ALA A 110 -7.81 -2.98 5.83
C ALA A 110 -8.35 -1.56 5.87
N HIS A 111 -8.78 -1.05 4.72
CA HIS A 111 -9.33 0.30 4.65
C HIS A 111 -10.59 0.41 5.51
N ASP A 112 -11.46 -0.59 5.44
CA ASP A 112 -12.69 -0.57 6.22
C ASP A 112 -12.42 -0.64 7.71
N ARG A 113 -11.39 -1.39 8.10
CA ARG A 113 -11.09 -1.62 9.51
C ARG A 113 -10.30 -0.47 10.13
N TRP A 114 -9.33 0.04 9.40
CA TRP A 114 -8.37 1.00 9.96
C TRP A 114 -8.46 2.39 9.37
N GLY A 115 -9.24 2.56 8.30
CA GLY A 115 -9.32 3.86 7.62
C GLY A 115 -8.22 4.02 6.61
N ASN A 116 -7.92 5.28 6.29
CA ASN A 116 -6.91 5.57 5.27
C ASN A 116 -5.56 4.98 5.59
N ALA A 117 -4.88 4.52 4.55
CA ALA A 117 -3.51 4.04 4.69
C ALA A 117 -2.63 5.15 5.28
N SER A 118 -1.78 4.75 6.20
CA SER A 118 -0.84 5.63 6.89
C SER A 118 0.35 4.78 7.31
N PRO A 119 1.46 5.37 7.72
CA PRO A 119 2.58 4.57 8.20
C PRO A 119 2.17 3.59 9.29
N ALA A 120 1.38 4.05 10.27
CA ALA A 120 0.93 3.17 11.34
C ALA A 120 0.05 2.05 10.82
N ASN A 121 -0.86 2.37 9.89
CA ASN A 121 -1.80 1.38 9.40
C ASN A 121 -1.15 0.38 8.46
N LEU A 122 -0.10 0.78 7.73
CA LEU A 122 0.65 -0.18 6.93
C LEU A 122 1.39 -1.17 7.84
N ASN A 123 1.89 -0.70 8.99
CA ASN A 123 2.47 -1.61 9.95
C ASN A 123 1.45 -2.58 10.54
N LEU A 124 0.25 -2.08 10.81
CA LEU A 124 -0.83 -2.96 11.27
C LEU A 124 -1.15 -4.01 10.22
N LEU A 125 -1.15 -3.62 8.95
CA LEU A 125 -1.44 -4.54 7.86
C LEU A 125 -0.45 -5.69 7.83
N VAL A 126 0.85 -5.39 7.82
CA VAL A 126 1.85 -6.45 7.73
C VAL A 126 1.87 -7.31 8.99
N GLN A 127 1.66 -6.72 10.17
CA GLN A 127 1.55 -7.49 11.39
C GLN A 127 0.34 -8.41 11.37
N PHE A 128 -0.80 -7.89 10.94
CA PHE A 128 -2.03 -8.64 10.91
C PHE A 128 -1.91 -9.89 10.04
N HIS A 129 -1.17 -9.80 8.96
CA HIS A 129 -1.00 -10.90 8.04
C HIS A 129 0.21 -11.78 8.38
N GLY A 130 0.83 -11.56 9.51
CA GLY A 130 1.86 -12.47 10.01
C GLY A 130 3.30 -12.10 9.73
N PHE A 131 3.55 -10.96 9.11
CA PHE A 131 4.92 -10.50 8.90
C PHE A 131 5.43 -9.90 10.20
N ARG A 132 6.55 -10.41 10.69
CA ARG A 132 7.07 -9.96 11.97
C ARG A 132 8.48 -9.43 11.83
N GLY A 133 8.84 -8.55 12.74
CA GLY A 133 10.22 -8.06 12.81
C GLY A 133 11.18 -9.17 13.14
N GLN A 134 12.42 -8.94 12.81
CA GLN A 134 13.48 -9.89 13.09
C GLN A 134 14.11 -9.62 14.45
#